data_5be24c8c96463d578c1926a32c0a031d
#
_entry.id   5be24c8c96463d578c1926a32c0a031d
#
_cell.length_a   1.000
_cell.length_b   1.000
_cell.length_c   1.000
_cell.angle_alpha   90.00
_cell.angle_beta   90.00
_cell.angle_gamma   90.00
#
_symmetry.space_group_name_H-M   'P 1'
#
loop_
_entity.id
_entity.type
_entity.pdbx_description
1 polymer ?
#
loop_
_entity_poly.entity_id
_entity_poly.type
_entity_poly.pdbx_seq_one_letter_code
_entity_poly.pdbx_strand_id
1 'polypeptide(L)'
;MYLETPQTYQIKIAGENFNLPIIQLNDRRAIALLMVIDMGIRFGDIVGDALAHHFAQARPDIVVGSATLGVPVAIEVSRRLGLDQYVILQKSPKFHLADALVEDVRSVTTAAPQRLLLDRRSIALLQGRRVLVVDDVIATGSSMAAAIRLVRRAGANIVGAGAILTEGHAWRSLLGDDAALVTSLGHIPQFDIIDGVAAPDSATEKDAWADDRGLRTKRSPQARRTRSTATKSAAGM
;
A
#
# COMPACT_ATOMS: atom_id res chain seq x y z
N MET A 1 -14.70 33.30 -9.15
CA MET A 1 -14.42 31.99 -9.77
C MET A 1 -14.73 30.97 -8.69
N TYR A 2 -15.92 30.41 -8.72
CA TYR A 2 -16.31 29.35 -7.77
C TYR A 2 -15.50 28.11 -8.14
N LEU A 3 -14.68 27.62 -7.22
CA LEU A 3 -14.05 26.31 -7.35
C LEU A 3 -15.21 25.30 -7.33
N GLU A 4 -15.50 24.68 -8.44
CA GLU A 4 -16.38 23.52 -8.47
C GLU A 4 -15.85 22.50 -7.47
N THR A 5 -16.75 21.92 -6.68
CA THR A 5 -16.36 20.87 -5.72
C THR A 5 -15.69 19.76 -6.51
N PRO A 6 -14.42 19.39 -6.24
CA PRO A 6 -13.73 18.39 -7.03
C PRO A 6 -14.50 17.06 -6.95
N GLN A 7 -14.63 16.39 -8.09
CA GLN A 7 -15.21 15.05 -8.15
C GLN A 7 -14.41 14.13 -7.23
N THR A 8 -15.09 13.28 -6.46
CA THR A 8 -14.45 12.30 -5.59
C THR A 8 -14.92 10.89 -5.89
N TYR A 9 -14.07 9.91 -5.62
CA TYR A 9 -14.40 8.49 -5.66
C TYR A 9 -14.38 7.92 -4.26
N GLN A 10 -15.49 7.30 -3.86
CA GLN A 10 -15.58 6.64 -2.56
C GLN A 10 -15.00 5.23 -2.64
N ILE A 11 -14.06 4.93 -1.76
CA ILE A 11 -13.39 3.63 -1.66
C ILE A 11 -13.43 3.11 -0.24
N LYS A 12 -13.50 1.79 -0.10
CA LYS A 12 -13.34 1.10 1.19
C LYS A 12 -11.91 0.60 1.34
N ILE A 13 -11.21 1.08 2.38
CA ILE A 13 -9.84 0.69 2.71
C ILE A 13 -9.86 0.11 4.12
N ALA A 14 -9.39 -1.12 4.29
CA ALA A 14 -9.36 -1.81 5.59
C ALA A 14 -10.70 -1.79 6.34
N GLY A 15 -11.83 -1.75 5.62
CA GLY A 15 -13.17 -1.74 6.19
C GLY A 15 -13.79 -0.37 6.44
N GLU A 16 -13.03 0.72 6.35
CA GLU A 16 -13.51 2.12 6.47
C GLU A 16 -13.68 2.78 5.09
N ASN A 17 -14.61 3.73 4.98
CA ASN A 17 -14.88 4.47 3.73
C ASN A 17 -14.05 5.75 3.68
N PHE A 18 -13.41 5.98 2.52
CA PHE A 18 -12.63 7.17 2.22
C PHE A 18 -13.07 7.77 0.89
N ASN A 19 -13.00 9.10 0.76
CA ASN A 19 -13.26 9.81 -0.48
C ASN A 19 -11.94 10.31 -1.05
N LEU A 20 -11.56 9.80 -2.22
CA LEU A 20 -10.34 10.20 -2.92
C LEU A 20 -10.70 11.24 -3.99
N PRO A 21 -9.96 12.36 -4.10
CA PRO A 21 -10.19 13.33 -5.16
C PRO A 21 -9.85 12.69 -6.51
N ILE A 22 -10.68 12.98 -7.51
CA ILE A 22 -10.41 12.63 -8.92
C ILE A 22 -9.55 13.72 -9.52
N ILE A 23 -8.40 13.33 -10.05
CA ILE A 23 -7.45 14.23 -10.71
C ILE A 23 -7.34 13.85 -12.18
N GLN A 24 -7.64 14.79 -13.04
CA GLN A 24 -7.48 14.63 -14.48
C GLN A 24 -5.99 14.65 -14.85
N LEU A 25 -5.51 13.62 -15.54
CA LEU A 25 -4.13 13.51 -16.02
C LEU A 25 -3.94 14.10 -17.42
N ASN A 26 -4.94 13.92 -18.26
CA ASN A 26 -5.00 14.43 -19.65
C ASN A 26 -6.46 14.39 -20.13
N ASP A 27 -6.69 14.72 -21.40
CA ASP A 27 -8.04 14.80 -22.00
C ASP A 27 -8.81 13.47 -22.02
N ARG A 28 -8.17 12.34 -21.72
CA ARG A 28 -8.76 11.01 -21.80
C ARG A 28 -8.77 10.24 -20.49
N ARG A 29 -7.93 10.62 -19.53
CA ARG A 29 -7.68 9.83 -18.32
C ARG A 29 -7.68 10.67 -17.05
N ALA A 30 -8.25 10.09 -16.01
CA ALA A 30 -8.16 10.61 -14.64
C ALA A 30 -7.76 9.48 -13.67
N ILE A 31 -7.42 9.86 -12.46
CA ILE A 31 -7.11 8.93 -11.36
C ILE A 31 -7.84 9.34 -10.09
N ALA A 32 -8.20 8.38 -9.25
CA ALA A 32 -8.55 8.63 -7.86
C ALA A 32 -7.25 8.71 -7.06
N LEU A 33 -6.87 9.91 -6.63
CA LEU A 33 -5.56 10.16 -6.03
C LEU A 33 -5.55 9.81 -4.54
N LEU A 34 -4.73 8.84 -4.15
CA LEU A 34 -4.38 8.59 -2.75
C LEU A 34 -3.09 9.35 -2.41
N MET A 35 -3.22 10.44 -1.66
CA MET A 35 -2.08 11.16 -1.11
C MET A 35 -1.92 10.81 0.38
N VAL A 36 -1.15 9.77 0.67
CA VAL A 36 -1.03 9.17 2.02
C VAL A 36 -0.67 10.19 3.09
N ILE A 37 0.21 11.15 2.76
CA ILE A 37 0.66 12.18 3.70
C ILE A 37 -0.45 13.16 4.08
N ASP A 38 -1.47 13.34 3.24
CA ASP A 38 -2.58 14.25 3.49
C ASP A 38 -3.73 13.56 4.25
N MET A 39 -3.70 12.22 4.32
CA MET A 39 -4.74 11.43 5.01
C MET A 39 -4.63 11.46 6.53
N GLY A 40 -3.51 11.92 7.07
CA GLY A 40 -3.28 12.06 8.50
C GLY A 40 -2.88 10.76 9.22
N ILE A 41 -2.56 10.90 10.50
CA ILE A 41 -1.99 9.83 11.34
C ILE A 41 -2.97 8.67 11.53
N ARG A 42 -4.26 8.97 11.77
CA ARG A 42 -5.28 7.92 11.94
C ARG A 42 -5.37 6.99 10.73
N PHE A 43 -5.25 7.53 9.53
CA PHE A 43 -5.23 6.72 8.31
C PHE A 43 -4.00 5.81 8.29
N GLY A 44 -2.82 6.35 8.64
CA GLY A 44 -1.59 5.56 8.79
C GLY A 44 -1.75 4.40 9.77
N ASP A 45 -2.38 4.65 10.93
CA ASP A 45 -2.69 3.63 11.94
C ASP A 45 -3.55 2.50 11.37
N ILE A 46 -4.65 2.84 10.67
CA ILE A 46 -5.59 1.87 10.07
C ILE A 46 -4.87 0.99 9.04
N VAL A 47 -4.10 1.62 8.16
CA VAL A 47 -3.37 0.94 7.08
C VAL A 47 -2.25 0.06 7.64
N GLY A 48 -1.48 0.60 8.60
CA GLY A 48 -0.41 -0.11 9.28
C GLY A 48 -0.92 -1.37 9.99
N ASP A 49 -2.02 -1.25 10.75
CA ASP A 49 -2.65 -2.38 11.44
C ASP A 49 -3.12 -3.46 10.45
N ALA A 50 -3.79 -3.06 9.38
CA ALA A 50 -4.38 -4.01 8.43
C ALA A 50 -3.30 -4.77 7.65
N LEU A 51 -2.27 -4.08 7.12
CA LEU A 51 -1.17 -4.73 6.41
C LEU A 51 -0.33 -5.59 7.35
N ALA A 52 0.02 -5.09 8.54
CA ALA A 52 0.78 -5.85 9.52
C ALA A 52 0.04 -7.12 9.95
N HIS A 53 -1.28 -7.04 10.20
CA HIS A 53 -2.10 -8.21 10.52
C HIS A 53 -2.06 -9.25 9.41
N HIS A 54 -2.18 -8.81 8.14
CA HIS A 54 -2.15 -9.73 7.00
C HIS A 54 -0.82 -10.47 6.89
N PHE A 55 0.30 -9.76 7.07
CA PHE A 55 1.64 -10.33 6.88
C PHE A 55 2.28 -10.90 8.16
N ALA A 56 1.59 -10.84 9.31
CA ALA A 56 2.15 -11.31 10.58
C ALA A 56 2.62 -12.78 10.53
N GLN A 57 1.88 -13.66 9.87
CA GLN A 57 2.24 -15.08 9.74
C GLN A 57 3.46 -15.32 8.85
N ALA A 58 3.73 -14.44 7.90
CA ALA A 58 4.94 -14.48 7.07
C ALA A 58 6.20 -14.11 7.86
N ARG A 59 6.04 -13.53 9.06
CA ARG A 59 7.09 -13.10 9.99
C ARG A 59 8.21 -12.33 9.28
N PRO A 60 7.92 -11.20 8.63
CA PRO A 60 8.97 -10.41 8.02
C PRO A 60 9.98 -9.94 9.08
N ASP A 61 11.26 -9.92 8.72
CA ASP A 61 12.34 -9.42 9.57
C ASP A 61 12.59 -7.93 9.34
N ILE A 62 12.17 -7.41 8.18
CA ILE A 62 12.33 -6.01 7.80
C ILE A 62 11.30 -5.62 6.73
N VAL A 63 10.90 -4.36 6.73
CA VAL A 63 10.01 -3.77 5.71
C VAL A 63 10.83 -2.88 4.79
N VAL A 64 10.54 -2.95 3.48
CA VAL A 64 11.12 -2.07 2.47
C VAL A 64 10.00 -1.30 1.80
N GLY A 65 10.11 0.04 1.76
CA GLY A 65 9.18 0.92 1.06
C GLY A 65 9.87 1.75 -0.01
N SER A 66 9.08 2.36 -0.91
CA SER A 66 9.58 3.26 -1.94
C SER A 66 9.33 4.74 -1.58
N ALA A 67 10.30 5.61 -1.78
CA ALA A 67 10.07 7.05 -1.67
C ALA A 67 9.10 7.51 -2.78
N THR A 68 8.10 8.42 -2.54
CA THR A 68 7.92 9.18 -1.31
C THR A 68 6.78 8.60 -0.47
N LEU A 69 5.66 8.21 -1.08
CA LEU A 69 4.42 7.84 -0.38
C LEU A 69 4.47 6.46 0.26
N GLY A 70 5.36 5.57 -0.18
CA GLY A 70 5.63 4.31 0.52
C GLY A 70 6.36 4.46 1.85
N VAL A 71 6.95 5.66 2.15
CA VAL A 71 7.64 5.90 3.42
C VAL A 71 6.70 5.81 4.62
N PRO A 72 5.57 6.54 4.68
CA PRO A 72 4.61 6.41 5.78
C PRO A 72 4.09 4.97 5.93
N VAL A 73 3.83 4.27 4.82
CA VAL A 73 3.37 2.88 4.84
C VAL A 73 4.42 1.96 5.49
N ALA A 74 5.70 2.09 5.09
CA ALA A 74 6.78 1.29 5.66
C ALA A 74 6.95 1.55 7.17
N ILE A 75 6.84 2.80 7.61
CA ILE A 75 6.94 3.18 9.02
C ILE A 75 5.81 2.52 9.84
N GLU A 76 4.56 2.69 9.40
CA GLU A 76 3.42 2.20 10.19
C GLU A 76 3.36 0.67 10.19
N VAL A 77 3.63 0.01 9.07
CA VAL A 77 3.70 -1.46 9.02
C VAL A 77 4.83 -1.99 9.91
N SER A 78 6.03 -1.39 9.88
CA SER A 78 7.14 -1.78 10.76
C SER A 78 6.78 -1.62 12.23
N ARG A 79 6.18 -0.49 12.60
CA ARG A 79 5.73 -0.21 13.97
C ARG A 79 4.79 -1.29 14.48
N ARG A 80 3.80 -1.69 13.67
CA ARG A 80 2.78 -2.69 14.05
C ARG A 80 3.33 -4.12 14.09
N LEU A 81 4.34 -4.41 13.28
CA LEU A 81 5.07 -5.67 13.33
C LEU A 81 6.12 -5.74 14.46
N GLY A 82 6.32 -4.65 15.20
CA GLY A 82 7.35 -4.57 16.26
C GLY A 82 8.78 -4.53 15.71
N LEU A 83 8.97 -4.06 14.46
CA LEU A 83 10.28 -3.96 13.83
C LEU A 83 10.85 -2.55 14.07
N ASP A 84 12.10 -2.49 14.52
CA ASP A 84 12.80 -1.23 14.80
C ASP A 84 13.39 -0.59 13.54
N GLN A 85 13.68 -1.38 12.52
CA GLN A 85 14.32 -0.94 11.29
C GLN A 85 13.45 -1.19 10.06
N TYR A 86 13.55 -0.26 9.11
CA TYR A 86 12.99 -0.38 7.77
C TYR A 86 13.97 0.20 6.74
N VAL A 87 13.79 -0.11 5.47
CA VAL A 87 14.63 0.40 4.39
C VAL A 87 13.76 1.14 3.38
N ILE A 88 14.26 2.28 2.88
CA ILE A 88 13.57 3.08 1.85
C ILE A 88 14.39 3.11 0.57
N LEU A 89 13.77 2.65 -0.50
CA LEU A 89 14.30 2.79 -1.85
C LEU A 89 14.09 4.23 -2.33
N GLN A 90 15.15 4.87 -2.81
CA GLN A 90 15.11 6.25 -3.27
C GLN A 90 14.82 6.30 -4.77
N LYS A 91 14.07 7.33 -5.23
CA LYS A 91 13.79 7.57 -6.66
C LYS A 91 14.78 8.54 -7.31
N SER A 92 15.52 9.28 -6.49
CA SER A 92 16.48 10.26 -6.95
C SER A 92 17.86 9.97 -6.38
N PRO A 93 18.94 10.14 -7.15
CA PRO A 93 20.28 10.03 -6.64
C PRO A 93 20.52 11.09 -5.55
N LYS A 94 21.16 10.68 -4.48
CA LYS A 94 21.63 11.54 -3.38
C LYS A 94 23.14 11.41 -3.28
N PHE A 95 23.81 12.41 -2.73
CA PHE A 95 25.27 12.40 -2.61
C PHE A 95 25.81 11.12 -1.95
N HIS A 96 25.13 10.63 -0.91
CA HIS A 96 25.50 9.41 -0.19
C HIS A 96 25.12 8.09 -0.90
N LEU A 97 24.50 8.17 -2.09
CA LEU A 97 24.05 7.01 -2.88
C LEU A 97 24.94 6.77 -4.13
N ALA A 98 26.16 7.30 -4.14
CA ALA A 98 27.04 7.24 -5.31
C ALA A 98 27.33 5.80 -5.79
N ASP A 99 27.36 4.84 -4.87
CA ASP A 99 27.60 3.41 -5.11
C ASP A 99 26.37 2.53 -4.85
N ALA A 100 25.17 3.11 -4.84
CA ALA A 100 23.91 2.40 -4.62
C ALA A 100 23.68 1.28 -5.63
N LEU A 101 22.96 0.24 -5.23
CA LEU A 101 22.35 -0.66 -6.20
C LEU A 101 21.21 0.07 -6.90
N VAL A 102 21.19 0.00 -8.23
CA VAL A 102 20.21 0.71 -9.06
C VAL A 102 19.38 -0.31 -9.84
N GLU A 103 18.09 -0.05 -9.95
CA GLU A 103 17.14 -0.77 -10.78
C GLU A 103 16.29 0.21 -11.58
N ASP A 104 16.20 -0.01 -12.88
CA ASP A 104 15.37 0.82 -13.75
C ASP A 104 13.88 0.44 -13.57
N VAL A 105 13.05 1.46 -13.36
CA VAL A 105 11.59 1.30 -13.37
C VAL A 105 11.11 1.42 -14.81
N ARG A 106 10.78 0.28 -15.42
CA ARG A 106 10.25 0.27 -16.78
C ARG A 106 8.79 0.74 -16.76
N SER A 107 8.58 2.00 -17.12
CA SER A 107 7.24 2.55 -17.33
C SER A 107 6.92 2.58 -18.81
N VAL A 108 5.72 2.10 -19.16
CA VAL A 108 5.20 2.16 -20.54
C VAL A 108 4.67 3.57 -20.85
N THR A 109 4.44 4.38 -19.82
CA THR A 109 3.71 5.66 -19.93
C THR A 109 4.53 6.91 -19.61
N THR A 110 5.74 6.79 -19.05
CA THR A 110 6.54 7.94 -18.61
C THR A 110 7.73 8.15 -19.53
N ALA A 111 7.84 9.34 -20.12
CA ALA A 111 8.92 9.71 -21.03
C ALA A 111 10.32 9.82 -20.38
N ALA A 112 10.39 9.95 -19.05
CA ALA A 112 11.64 10.01 -18.32
C ALA A 112 11.95 8.67 -17.63
N PRO A 113 13.20 8.16 -17.73
CA PRO A 113 13.58 6.94 -17.03
C PRO A 113 13.52 7.17 -15.52
N GLN A 114 12.68 6.36 -14.85
CA GLN A 114 12.64 6.33 -13.39
C GLN A 114 13.55 5.21 -12.88
N ARG A 115 14.14 5.43 -11.71
CA ARG A 115 15.03 4.45 -11.06
C ARG A 115 14.68 4.30 -9.61
N LEU A 116 14.93 3.10 -9.09
CA LEU A 116 15.01 2.87 -7.67
C LEU A 116 16.47 2.63 -7.27
N LEU A 117 16.86 3.22 -6.17
CA LEU A 117 18.19 3.14 -5.62
C LEU A 117 18.13 2.57 -4.21
N LEU A 118 18.92 1.55 -3.93
CA LEU A 118 19.14 1.00 -2.61
C LEU A 118 20.54 1.38 -2.11
N ASP A 119 20.60 2.08 -0.99
CA ASP A 119 21.86 2.40 -0.33
C ASP A 119 22.66 1.11 -0.07
N ARG A 120 23.91 1.08 -0.51
CA ARG A 120 24.79 -0.09 -0.32
C ARG A 120 24.92 -0.49 1.15
N ARG A 121 24.86 0.47 2.07
CA ARG A 121 24.88 0.20 3.52
C ARG A 121 23.66 -0.59 4.00
N SER A 122 22.53 -0.45 3.31
CA SER A 122 21.31 -1.18 3.64
C SER A 122 21.33 -2.64 3.17
N ILE A 123 22.28 -3.05 2.33
CA ILE A 123 22.40 -4.44 1.86
C ILE A 123 22.59 -5.39 3.04
N ALA A 124 23.42 -5.02 4.03
CA ALA A 124 23.65 -5.83 5.20
C ALA A 124 22.38 -6.05 6.06
N LEU A 125 21.43 -5.12 6.00
CA LEU A 125 20.14 -5.23 6.68
C LEU A 125 19.19 -6.20 5.95
N LEU A 126 19.38 -6.42 4.66
CA LEU A 126 18.48 -7.20 3.81
C LEU A 126 18.97 -8.62 3.54
N GLN A 127 20.28 -8.82 3.52
CA GLN A 127 20.87 -10.11 3.13
C GLN A 127 20.40 -11.26 4.03
N GLY A 128 19.81 -12.28 3.42
CA GLY A 128 19.27 -13.46 4.11
C GLY A 128 17.98 -13.21 4.90
N ARG A 129 17.47 -11.97 4.95
CA ARG A 129 16.27 -11.60 5.72
C ARG A 129 14.99 -11.89 4.94
N ARG A 130 13.91 -12.13 5.70
CA ARG A 130 12.54 -12.17 5.17
C ARG A 130 12.05 -10.75 5.03
N VAL A 131 11.82 -10.31 3.81
CA VAL A 131 11.49 -8.92 3.50
C VAL A 131 10.06 -8.80 3.03
N LEU A 132 9.32 -7.88 3.63
CA LEU A 132 8.03 -7.38 3.15
C LEU A 132 8.26 -6.08 2.37
N VAL A 133 7.90 -6.06 1.09
CA VAL A 133 7.96 -4.84 0.27
C VAL A 133 6.60 -4.15 0.34
N VAL A 134 6.57 -2.84 0.61
CA VAL A 134 5.30 -2.07 0.69
C VAL A 134 5.35 -0.80 -0.16
N ASP A 135 4.18 -0.40 -0.65
CA ASP A 135 4.01 0.89 -1.33
C ASP A 135 2.59 1.44 -1.07
N ASP A 136 2.31 2.65 -1.50
CA ASP A 136 0.97 3.25 -1.41
C ASP A 136 0.00 2.66 -2.43
N VAL A 137 0.31 2.75 -3.73
CA VAL A 137 -0.55 2.28 -4.83
C VAL A 137 0.25 1.46 -5.83
N ILE A 138 -0.27 0.30 -6.20
CA ILE A 138 0.23 -0.51 -7.30
C ILE A 138 -0.69 -0.30 -8.51
N ALA A 139 -0.29 0.58 -9.45
CA ALA A 139 -1.04 0.86 -10.68
C ALA A 139 -0.53 -0.02 -11.85
N THR A 140 0.58 0.34 -12.47
CA THR A 140 1.20 -0.48 -13.53
C THR A 140 1.99 -1.67 -13.00
N GLY A 141 2.40 -1.63 -11.73
CA GLY A 141 3.27 -2.63 -11.12
C GLY A 141 4.77 -2.38 -11.34
N SER A 142 5.16 -1.41 -12.17
CA SER A 142 6.57 -1.22 -12.55
C SER A 142 7.47 -0.83 -11.36
N SER A 143 7.00 0.02 -10.45
CA SER A 143 7.74 0.36 -9.22
C SER A 143 7.87 -0.85 -8.29
N MET A 144 6.79 -1.58 -8.06
CA MET A 144 6.80 -2.77 -7.22
C MET A 144 7.71 -3.86 -7.79
N ALA A 145 7.65 -4.12 -9.10
CA ALA A 145 8.53 -5.09 -9.77
C ALA A 145 10.00 -4.70 -9.64
N ALA A 146 10.35 -3.43 -9.84
CA ALA A 146 11.70 -2.93 -9.66
C ALA A 146 12.16 -3.04 -8.20
N ALA A 147 11.30 -2.73 -7.24
CA ALA A 147 11.59 -2.87 -5.82
C ALA A 147 11.88 -4.33 -5.44
N ILE A 148 11.04 -5.27 -5.88
CA ILE A 148 11.22 -6.71 -5.64
C ILE A 148 12.56 -7.19 -6.24
N ARG A 149 12.87 -6.83 -7.50
CA ARG A 149 14.14 -7.22 -8.13
C ARG A 149 15.34 -6.65 -7.38
N LEU A 150 15.28 -5.37 -7.00
CA LEU A 150 16.37 -4.70 -6.29
C LEU A 150 16.65 -5.33 -4.92
N VAL A 151 15.59 -5.64 -4.18
CA VAL A 151 15.67 -6.28 -2.86
C VAL A 151 16.18 -7.73 -2.98
N ARG A 152 15.77 -8.48 -4.00
CA ARG A 152 16.34 -9.82 -4.29
C ARG A 152 17.83 -9.76 -4.65
N ARG A 153 18.25 -8.76 -5.42
CA ARG A 153 19.68 -8.52 -5.72
C ARG A 153 20.50 -8.22 -4.48
N ALA A 154 19.89 -7.67 -3.43
CA ALA A 154 20.52 -7.48 -2.12
C ALA A 154 20.57 -8.78 -1.29
N GLY A 155 20.14 -9.91 -1.83
CA GLY A 155 20.19 -11.22 -1.16
C GLY A 155 19.05 -11.48 -0.19
N ALA A 156 17.94 -10.77 -0.29
CA ALA A 156 16.77 -10.93 0.57
C ALA A 156 15.79 -11.99 0.05
N ASN A 157 15.04 -12.58 0.97
CA ASN A 157 13.89 -13.44 0.68
C ASN A 157 12.60 -12.62 0.77
N ILE A 158 11.90 -12.41 -0.35
CA ILE A 158 10.63 -11.69 -0.37
C ILE A 158 9.55 -12.61 0.19
N VAL A 159 8.87 -12.17 1.25
CA VAL A 159 7.78 -12.91 1.90
C VAL A 159 6.41 -12.30 1.64
N GLY A 160 6.34 -11.15 1.01
CA GLY A 160 5.10 -10.50 0.60
C GLY A 160 5.35 -9.15 -0.05
N ALA A 161 4.32 -8.66 -0.73
CA ALA A 161 4.25 -7.31 -1.29
C ALA A 161 2.92 -6.68 -0.86
N GLY A 162 2.95 -5.62 -0.07
CA GLY A 162 1.78 -4.94 0.48
C GLY A 162 1.54 -3.60 -0.20
N ALA A 163 0.27 -3.26 -0.47
CA ALA A 163 -0.10 -1.92 -0.88
C ALA A 163 -1.39 -1.48 -0.20
N ILE A 164 -1.59 -0.17 -0.07
CA ILE A 164 -2.89 0.34 0.38
C ILE A 164 -3.92 0.05 -0.69
N LEU A 165 -3.62 0.40 -1.94
CA LEU A 165 -4.51 0.17 -3.06
C LEU A 165 -3.81 -0.51 -4.24
N THR A 166 -4.57 -1.25 -5.01
CA THR A 166 -4.25 -1.56 -6.41
C THR A 166 -5.14 -0.71 -7.31
N GLU A 167 -4.63 -0.32 -8.49
CA GLU A 167 -5.36 0.40 -9.52
C GLU A 167 -5.38 -0.41 -10.80
N GLY A 168 -6.57 -0.66 -11.35
CA GLY A 168 -6.71 -1.46 -12.56
C GLY A 168 -6.06 -2.85 -12.43
N HIS A 169 -5.72 -3.46 -13.57
CA HIS A 169 -5.23 -4.85 -13.58
C HIS A 169 -3.86 -5.06 -14.24
N ALA A 170 -3.29 -4.00 -14.87
CA ALA A 170 -2.05 -4.10 -15.64
C ALA A 170 -0.85 -4.61 -14.82
N TRP A 171 -0.82 -4.31 -13.53
CA TRP A 171 0.24 -4.72 -12.61
C TRP A 171 0.41 -6.25 -12.52
N ARG A 172 -0.66 -7.03 -12.74
CA ARG A 172 -0.61 -8.49 -12.63
C ARG A 172 0.28 -9.12 -13.70
N SER A 173 0.08 -8.73 -14.95
CA SER A 173 0.89 -9.23 -16.06
C SER A 173 2.34 -8.75 -15.96
N LEU A 174 2.57 -7.53 -15.45
CA LEU A 174 3.91 -6.98 -15.30
C LEU A 174 4.69 -7.65 -14.17
N LEU A 175 4.03 -7.98 -13.05
CA LEU A 175 4.64 -8.71 -11.94
C LEU A 175 4.81 -10.21 -12.22
N GLY A 176 4.01 -10.79 -13.13
CA GLY A 176 4.06 -12.23 -13.43
C GLY A 176 3.82 -13.05 -12.16
N ASP A 177 4.70 -14.01 -11.87
CA ASP A 177 4.61 -14.88 -10.69
C ASP A 177 4.64 -14.10 -9.37
N ASP A 178 5.29 -12.94 -9.34
CA ASP A 178 5.34 -12.07 -8.16
C ASP A 178 3.99 -11.42 -7.82
N ALA A 179 3.03 -11.43 -8.73
CA ALA A 179 1.67 -10.98 -8.46
C ALA A 179 1.00 -11.78 -7.33
N ALA A 180 1.40 -13.04 -7.13
CA ALA A 180 0.91 -13.88 -6.03
C ALA A 180 1.35 -13.40 -4.64
N LEU A 181 2.40 -12.59 -4.55
CA LEU A 181 2.89 -11.98 -3.30
C LEU A 181 2.09 -10.75 -2.90
N VAL A 182 1.29 -10.18 -3.82
CA VAL A 182 0.62 -8.89 -3.61
C VAL A 182 -0.64 -9.07 -2.76
N THR A 183 -0.76 -8.22 -1.76
CA THR A 183 -1.99 -7.97 -1.00
C THR A 183 -2.23 -6.48 -0.94
N SER A 184 -3.47 -6.06 -1.23
CA SER A 184 -3.94 -4.69 -1.07
C SER A 184 -5.12 -4.61 -0.13
N LEU A 185 -5.31 -3.44 0.49
CA LEU A 185 -6.42 -3.18 1.40
C LEU A 185 -7.67 -2.69 0.68
N GLY A 186 -7.52 -2.30 -0.58
CA GLY A 186 -8.59 -1.88 -1.46
C GLY A 186 -8.14 -1.87 -2.92
N HIS A 187 -9.11 -1.61 -3.81
CA HIS A 187 -8.89 -1.55 -5.24
C HIS A 187 -9.64 -0.38 -5.85
N ILE A 188 -9.02 0.36 -6.74
CA ILE A 188 -9.63 1.45 -7.50
C ILE A 188 -9.61 1.14 -9.00
N PRO A 189 -10.70 1.52 -9.74
CA PRO A 189 -10.71 1.42 -11.19
C PRO A 189 -9.78 2.46 -11.80
N GLN A 190 -9.49 2.28 -13.08
CA GLN A 190 -9.03 3.36 -13.94
C GLN A 190 -10.22 4.26 -14.30
N PHE A 191 -9.96 5.52 -14.66
CA PHE A 191 -11.01 6.47 -15.03
C PHE A 191 -10.76 7.01 -16.44
N ASP A 192 -11.81 6.97 -17.24
CA ASP A 192 -11.86 7.64 -18.54
C ASP A 192 -12.56 8.99 -18.40
N ILE A 193 -12.15 9.98 -19.22
CA ILE A 193 -12.87 11.25 -19.35
C ILE A 193 -13.89 11.09 -20.48
N ILE A 194 -15.18 11.18 -20.14
CA ILE A 194 -16.31 11.11 -21.05
C ILE A 194 -17.09 12.42 -20.91
N ASP A 195 -17.20 13.20 -21.98
CA ASP A 195 -17.87 14.50 -21.99
C ASP A 195 -17.40 15.46 -20.87
N GLY A 196 -16.09 15.43 -20.58
CA GLY A 196 -15.48 16.27 -19.55
C GLY A 196 -15.65 15.76 -18.11
N VAL A 197 -16.28 14.60 -17.92
CA VAL A 197 -16.52 14.00 -16.61
C VAL A 197 -15.72 12.69 -16.47
N ALA A 198 -15.07 12.50 -15.33
CA ALA A 198 -14.39 11.24 -15.06
C ALA A 198 -15.39 10.14 -14.70
N ALA A 199 -15.33 9.05 -15.44
CA ALA A 199 -16.14 7.85 -15.23
C ALA A 199 -15.22 6.63 -14.99
N PRO A 200 -15.56 5.75 -14.02
CA PRO A 200 -14.79 4.53 -13.79
C PRO A 200 -14.88 3.59 -15.00
N ASP A 201 -13.74 3.05 -15.43
CA ASP A 201 -13.68 2.01 -16.43
C ASP A 201 -14.19 0.69 -15.84
N SER A 202 -15.38 0.26 -16.28
CA SER A 202 -16.05 -0.94 -15.77
C SER A 202 -15.24 -2.23 -15.95
N ALA A 203 -14.32 -2.28 -16.91
CA ALA A 203 -13.43 -3.42 -17.11
C ALA A 203 -12.38 -3.55 -16.00
N THR A 204 -12.12 -2.46 -15.28
CA THR A 204 -11.12 -2.39 -14.22
C THR A 204 -11.72 -2.18 -12.81
N GLU A 205 -13.05 -2.05 -12.71
CA GLU A 205 -13.75 -1.69 -11.47
C GLU A 205 -13.72 -2.81 -10.42
N LYS A 206 -13.81 -4.07 -10.85
CA LYS A 206 -13.81 -5.20 -9.93
C LYS A 206 -12.41 -5.71 -9.69
N ASP A 207 -12.05 -5.86 -8.42
CA ASP A 207 -10.87 -6.64 -8.07
C ASP A 207 -11.18 -8.14 -8.33
N ALA A 208 -10.90 -8.59 -9.55
CA ALA A 208 -11.12 -9.97 -9.96
C ALA A 208 -10.37 -11.02 -9.10
N TRP A 209 -9.53 -10.57 -8.16
CA TRP A 209 -8.75 -11.44 -7.28
C TRP A 209 -9.34 -11.57 -5.86
N ALA A 210 -10.22 -10.64 -5.44
CA ALA A 210 -10.86 -10.70 -4.12
C ALA A 210 -11.80 -11.91 -4.00
N ASP A 211 -12.43 -12.30 -5.12
CA ASP A 211 -13.38 -13.43 -5.16
C ASP A 211 -12.68 -14.78 -5.02
N ASP A 212 -11.43 -14.92 -5.50
CA ASP A 212 -10.73 -16.22 -5.54
C ASP A 212 -10.02 -16.60 -4.23
N ARG A 213 -9.69 -15.63 -3.36
CA ARG A 213 -8.94 -15.89 -2.11
C ARG A 213 -9.77 -15.85 -0.85
N GLY A 214 -11.11 -15.76 -0.95
CA GLY A 214 -12.02 -15.89 0.19
C GLY A 214 -11.61 -15.08 1.41
N LEU A 215 -11.33 -13.78 1.25
CA LEU A 215 -11.16 -12.84 2.37
C LEU A 215 -12.49 -12.68 3.11
N ARG A 216 -12.90 -13.76 3.77
CA ARG A 216 -13.91 -13.69 4.81
C ARG A 216 -13.30 -12.86 5.94
N THR A 217 -13.66 -11.60 5.98
CA THR A 217 -13.53 -10.81 7.20
C THR A 217 -14.30 -11.53 8.30
N LYS A 218 -13.63 -12.33 9.12
CA LYS A 218 -14.18 -12.82 10.37
C LYS A 218 -14.50 -11.57 11.20
N ARG A 219 -15.78 -11.29 11.35
CA ARG A 219 -16.28 -10.27 12.28
C ARG A 219 -15.61 -10.52 13.63
N SER A 220 -14.92 -9.52 14.15
CA SER A 220 -14.44 -9.51 15.52
C SER A 220 -15.61 -9.78 16.47
N PRO A 221 -15.48 -10.66 17.47
CA PRO A 221 -16.50 -10.81 18.49
C PRO A 221 -16.58 -9.50 19.29
N GLN A 222 -17.72 -8.83 19.24
CA GLN A 222 -18.01 -7.72 20.14
C GLN A 222 -17.79 -8.17 21.58
N ALA A 223 -16.85 -7.54 22.27
CA ALA A 223 -16.67 -7.70 23.70
C ALA A 223 -17.98 -7.30 24.41
N ARG A 224 -18.75 -8.30 24.87
CA ARG A 224 -19.87 -8.11 25.77
C ARG A 224 -19.31 -7.53 27.08
N ARG A 225 -19.47 -6.23 27.27
CA ARG A 225 -19.34 -5.63 28.60
C ARG A 225 -20.47 -6.15 29.46
N THR A 226 -20.19 -7.13 30.32
CA THR A 226 -21.06 -7.49 31.44
C THR A 226 -20.99 -6.37 32.46
N ARG A 227 -22.07 -5.62 32.58
CA ARG A 227 -22.30 -4.74 33.73
C ARG A 227 -22.60 -5.66 34.92
N SER A 228 -21.67 -5.74 35.86
CA SER A 228 -21.91 -6.27 37.19
C SER A 228 -22.69 -5.20 37.99
N THR A 229 -23.93 -5.46 38.26
CA THR A 229 -24.73 -4.71 39.24
C THR A 229 -24.37 -5.25 40.61
N ALA A 230 -23.57 -4.47 41.35
CA ALA A 230 -23.38 -4.73 42.78
C ALA A 230 -24.63 -4.23 43.54
N THR A 231 -25.44 -5.15 44.02
CA THR A 231 -26.52 -4.90 44.95
C THR A 231 -25.92 -4.67 46.33
N LYS A 232 -26.07 -3.46 46.87
CA LYS A 232 -25.88 -3.19 48.29
C LYS A 232 -27.05 -3.78 49.07
N SER A 233 -26.79 -4.76 49.93
CA SER A 233 -27.67 -5.13 51.00
C SER A 233 -27.26 -4.40 52.28
N ALA A 234 -28.17 -3.60 52.80
CA ALA A 234 -28.09 -3.04 54.15
C ALA A 234 -28.94 -3.95 55.07
N ALA A 235 -28.35 -4.32 56.18
CA ALA A 235 -29.02 -4.68 57.42
C ALA A 235 -27.87 -4.77 58.44
N GLY A 236 -27.80 -4.02 59.50
CA GLY A 236 -28.75 -3.87 60.60
C GLY A 236 -28.31 -4.71 61.75
N MET A 237 -27.65 -4.16 62.65
CA MET A 237 -27.63 -4.20 64.13
C MET A 237 -26.24 -3.80 64.67
#